data_53e632b4a44f4a8bcffddc6f8d95d022
#
_entry.id   53e632b4a44f4a8bcffddc6f8d95d022
#
_cell.length_a   1.000
_cell.length_b   1.000
_cell.length_c   1.000
_cell.angle_alpha   90.00
_cell.angle_beta   90.00
_cell.angle_gamma   90.00
#
_symmetry.space_group_name_H-M   'P 1'
#
loop_
_entity.id
_entity.type
_entity.pdbx_description
1 polymer ?
#
loop_
_entity_poly.entity_id
_entity_poly.type
_entity_poly.pdbx_seq_one_letter_code
_entity_poly.pdbx_strand_id
1 'polypeptide(L)'
;MLECWPSINLQAAQDITLRANAYKGTDGDIVVYGSQLQAGKGSESGNGVTHTETTVNAGNQLNITSGRDTVLKGSQVSGETVKADVGRDLLLQSQQDSDRYDSKQQDASIGGSFNFGSMTGSASINASHDKMHSNFDSVQEQTGIFAGKGGFDITVGEHTRLDGAVIASTATADKNTLDTGTLGFSNIGNKTDFKVEHQSVGISTGGNIGGQFVGNMANGLLVGANNEGHADSTTHAAVSDGTITVRDTDKQQQNVADLSRDVEHANNALSPIFDKEKEQNRLREAQ
;
A
#
# COMPACT_ATOMS: atom_id res chain seq x y z
N MET A 1 -15.43 13.57 -7.84
CA MET A 1 -15.55 13.08 -9.23
C MET A 1 -16.07 14.21 -10.08
N LEU A 2 -15.24 14.80 -10.92
CA LEU A 2 -15.65 15.78 -11.93
C LEU A 2 -15.96 14.97 -13.20
N GLU A 3 -17.24 14.74 -13.45
CA GLU A 3 -17.69 13.91 -14.56
C GLU A 3 -17.79 14.70 -15.86
N CYS A 4 -17.21 14.10 -16.89
CA CYS A 4 -17.54 14.25 -18.33
C CYS A 4 -17.88 15.64 -18.85
N TRP A 5 -17.00 16.60 -18.71
CA TRP A 5 -17.01 17.80 -19.55
C TRP A 5 -16.14 17.52 -20.79
N PRO A 6 -16.51 18.00 -21.97
CA PRO A 6 -15.71 17.77 -23.17
C PRO A 6 -14.27 18.27 -23.05
N SER A 7 -14.04 19.30 -22.25
CA SER A 7 -12.70 19.79 -21.91
C SER A 7 -12.68 20.31 -20.48
N ILE A 8 -11.58 20.06 -19.77
CA ILE A 8 -11.33 20.57 -18.42
C ILE A 8 -10.08 21.45 -18.46
N ASN A 9 -10.20 22.64 -17.89
CA ASN A 9 -9.09 23.57 -17.73
C ASN A 9 -8.81 23.76 -16.23
N LEU A 10 -7.62 23.37 -15.79
CA LEU A 10 -7.10 23.64 -14.46
C LEU A 10 -6.06 24.77 -14.62
N GLN A 11 -6.34 25.91 -14.05
CA GLN A 11 -5.45 27.08 -14.16
C GLN A 11 -5.27 27.74 -12.80
N ALA A 12 -4.04 27.95 -12.40
CA ALA A 12 -3.69 28.64 -11.17
C ALA A 12 -2.54 29.63 -11.42
N ALA A 13 -2.59 30.78 -10.76
CA ALA A 13 -1.50 31.75 -10.80
C ALA A 13 -0.22 31.23 -10.12
N GLN A 14 -0.38 30.33 -9.17
CA GLN A 14 0.71 29.69 -8.42
C GLN A 14 0.69 28.18 -8.61
N ASP A 15 0.30 27.43 -7.60
CA ASP A 15 0.43 25.97 -7.61
C ASP A 15 -0.91 25.29 -7.89
N ILE A 16 -0.84 24.13 -8.56
CA ILE A 16 -1.92 23.16 -8.65
C ILE A 16 -1.51 21.95 -7.84
N THR A 17 -2.34 21.56 -6.88
CA THR A 17 -2.10 20.38 -6.05
C THR A 17 -3.32 19.47 -6.03
N LEU A 18 -3.13 18.22 -6.44
CA LEU A 18 -4.13 17.16 -6.42
C LEU A 18 -3.63 16.07 -5.47
N ARG A 19 -4.36 15.78 -4.41
CA ARG A 19 -3.96 14.81 -3.38
C ARG A 19 -5.08 13.85 -3.02
N ALA A 20 -4.71 12.65 -2.62
CA ALA A 20 -5.64 11.64 -2.11
C ALA A 20 -6.23 11.97 -0.73
N ASN A 21 -5.73 12.94 0.03
CA ASN A 21 -6.19 13.26 1.39
C ASN A 21 -6.54 14.72 1.57
N ALA A 22 -7.49 14.99 2.46
CA ALA A 22 -8.01 16.34 2.74
C ALA A 22 -6.93 17.28 3.31
N TYR A 23 -6.68 18.36 2.61
CA TYR A 23 -5.84 19.48 3.05
C TYR A 23 -6.47 20.80 2.58
N LYS A 24 -6.31 21.87 3.33
CA LYS A 24 -6.83 23.18 2.98
C LYS A 24 -5.77 23.96 2.20
N GLY A 25 -6.07 24.29 0.94
CA GLY A 25 -5.22 25.13 0.10
C GLY A 25 -5.26 26.62 0.49
N THR A 26 -4.26 27.36 0.06
CA THR A 26 -4.22 28.83 0.16
C THR A 26 -4.78 29.50 -1.09
N ASP A 27 -5.13 30.77 -0.99
CA ASP A 27 -5.69 31.54 -2.10
C ASP A 27 -4.77 31.51 -3.35
N GLY A 28 -5.34 31.16 -4.48
CA GLY A 28 -4.65 31.05 -5.76
C GLY A 28 -4.21 29.64 -6.15
N ASP A 29 -4.47 28.65 -5.28
CA ASP A 29 -4.19 27.24 -5.55
C ASP A 29 -5.49 26.49 -5.93
N ILE A 30 -5.37 25.54 -6.85
CA ILE A 30 -6.41 24.54 -7.07
C ILE A 30 -6.00 23.30 -6.28
N VAL A 31 -6.86 22.87 -5.35
CA VAL A 31 -6.63 21.68 -4.54
C VAL A 31 -7.83 20.76 -4.64
N VAL A 32 -7.61 19.56 -5.17
CA VAL A 32 -8.63 18.52 -5.27
C VAL A 32 -8.29 17.38 -4.33
N TYR A 33 -9.25 16.92 -3.54
CA TYR A 33 -9.06 15.96 -2.47
C TYR A 33 -9.72 14.62 -2.75
N GLY A 34 -9.00 13.54 -2.46
CA GLY A 34 -9.59 12.22 -2.27
C GLY A 34 -9.92 11.94 -0.80
N SER A 35 -10.60 10.84 -0.53
CA SER A 35 -10.91 10.39 0.82
C SER A 35 -9.84 9.41 1.32
N GLN A 36 -9.43 9.60 2.58
CA GLN A 36 -8.62 8.61 3.29
C GLN A 36 -9.51 7.88 4.30
N LEU A 37 -9.53 6.55 4.23
CA LEU A 37 -10.18 5.70 5.20
C LEU A 37 -9.14 5.12 6.15
N GLN A 38 -9.29 5.40 7.42
CA GLN A 38 -8.53 4.76 8.48
C GLN A 38 -9.41 3.69 9.13
N ALA A 39 -9.03 2.42 8.98
CA ALA A 39 -9.78 1.29 9.50
C ALA A 39 -9.05 0.65 10.69
N GLY A 40 -9.79 0.41 11.74
CA GLY A 40 -9.53 -0.55 12.80
C GLY A 40 -8.81 -0.03 14.04
N LYS A 41 -9.54 -0.02 15.15
CA LYS A 41 -8.99 -0.09 16.51
C LYS A 41 -9.79 -1.14 17.29
N GLY A 42 -9.13 -2.21 17.66
CA GLY A 42 -9.65 -3.19 18.63
C GLY A 42 -8.70 -3.33 19.81
N SER A 43 -8.98 -4.22 20.74
CA SER A 43 -8.04 -4.63 21.80
C SER A 43 -6.77 -5.32 21.25
N GLU A 44 -6.80 -5.65 19.98
CA GLU A 44 -5.71 -5.99 19.10
C GLU A 44 -5.33 -4.69 18.36
N SER A 45 -4.06 -4.34 18.32
CA SER A 45 -3.64 -3.12 17.64
C SER A 45 -3.56 -3.36 16.13
N GLY A 46 -4.49 -2.83 15.38
CA GLY A 46 -4.46 -2.77 13.94
C GLY A 46 -4.56 -1.33 13.45
N ASN A 47 -3.73 -0.91 12.53
CA ASN A 47 -3.81 0.38 11.87
C ASN A 47 -3.70 0.17 10.36
N GLY A 48 -4.76 0.50 9.65
CA GLY A 48 -4.80 0.48 8.18
C GLY A 48 -5.02 1.88 7.62
N VAL A 49 -4.35 2.21 6.54
CA VAL A 49 -4.57 3.43 5.75
C VAL A 49 -4.82 3.02 4.32
N THR A 50 -6.01 3.34 3.83
CA THR A 50 -6.40 3.15 2.44
C THR A 50 -6.55 4.51 1.78
N HIS A 51 -5.97 4.68 0.60
CA HIS A 51 -6.09 5.89 -0.19
C HIS A 51 -7.16 5.68 -1.26
N THR A 52 -8.09 6.64 -1.35
CA THR A 52 -8.98 6.75 -2.50
C THR A 52 -8.38 7.80 -3.43
N GLU A 53 -8.08 7.41 -4.65
CA GLU A 53 -7.50 8.29 -5.64
C GLU A 53 -8.43 9.46 -5.98
N THR A 54 -7.83 10.63 -6.11
CA THR A 54 -8.50 11.79 -6.69
C THR A 54 -8.41 11.69 -8.20
N THR A 55 -9.54 11.68 -8.87
CA THR A 55 -9.60 11.57 -10.32
C THR A 55 -10.14 12.83 -10.98
N VAL A 56 -9.47 13.28 -12.04
CA VAL A 56 -9.93 14.31 -12.95
C VAL A 56 -9.96 13.71 -14.35
N ASN A 57 -11.14 13.57 -14.92
CA ASN A 57 -11.32 12.95 -16.23
C ASN A 57 -12.01 13.93 -17.19
N ALA A 58 -11.27 14.39 -18.20
CA ALA A 58 -11.78 15.14 -19.31
C ALA A 58 -12.14 14.18 -20.46
N GLY A 59 -13.33 14.30 -21.01
CA GLY A 59 -13.77 13.46 -22.14
C GLY A 59 -12.97 13.72 -23.42
N ASN A 60 -12.44 14.92 -23.60
CA ASN A 60 -11.70 15.32 -24.80
C ASN A 60 -10.31 15.88 -24.42
N GLN A 61 -10.24 17.08 -23.92
CA GLN A 61 -8.95 17.72 -23.65
C GLN A 61 -8.85 18.15 -22.19
N LEU A 62 -7.75 17.77 -21.54
CA LEU A 62 -7.33 18.27 -20.25
C LEU A 62 -6.21 19.29 -20.44
N ASN A 63 -6.41 20.49 -19.92
CA ASN A 63 -5.37 21.53 -19.87
C ASN A 63 -5.04 21.83 -18.41
N ILE A 64 -3.75 21.84 -18.10
CA ILE A 64 -3.19 22.18 -16.79
C ILE A 64 -2.21 23.33 -16.99
N THR A 65 -2.46 24.45 -16.33
CA THR A 65 -1.56 25.60 -16.38
C THR A 65 -1.32 26.12 -14.96
N SER A 66 -0.10 26.03 -14.50
CA SER A 66 0.31 26.58 -13.20
C SER A 66 1.48 27.56 -13.36
N GLY A 67 1.43 28.65 -12.60
CA GLY A 67 2.50 29.65 -12.59
C GLY A 67 3.78 29.15 -11.91
N ARG A 68 3.65 28.21 -10.99
CA ARG A 68 4.76 27.55 -10.27
C ARG A 68 4.69 26.05 -10.40
N ASP A 69 4.19 25.36 -9.39
CA ASP A 69 4.28 23.92 -9.29
C ASP A 69 2.92 23.25 -9.59
N THR A 70 3.00 22.06 -10.15
CA THR A 70 1.88 21.13 -10.23
C THR A 70 2.26 19.85 -9.48
N VAL A 71 1.44 19.47 -8.50
CA VAL A 71 1.67 18.32 -7.63
C VAL A 71 0.49 17.37 -7.70
N LEU A 72 0.75 16.13 -8.12
CA LEU A 72 -0.21 15.04 -8.11
C LEU A 72 0.28 13.97 -7.13
N LYS A 73 -0.46 13.78 -6.02
CA LYS A 73 -0.18 12.75 -5.01
C LYS A 73 -1.41 11.89 -4.79
N GLY A 74 -1.36 10.61 -5.14
CA GLY A 74 -2.53 9.76 -5.06
C GLY A 74 -3.65 10.29 -5.94
N SER A 75 -3.35 10.70 -7.16
CA SER A 75 -4.31 11.28 -8.08
C SER A 75 -4.04 10.88 -9.52
N GLN A 76 -5.11 10.76 -10.27
CA GLN A 76 -5.09 10.41 -11.69
C GLN A 76 -5.80 11.48 -12.48
N VAL A 77 -5.13 12.01 -13.48
CA VAL A 77 -5.70 12.97 -14.41
C VAL A 77 -5.68 12.40 -15.81
N SER A 78 -6.77 12.55 -16.56
CA SER A 78 -6.91 11.95 -17.88
C SER A 78 -7.69 12.84 -18.85
N GLY A 79 -7.43 12.61 -20.12
CA GLY A 79 -8.13 13.21 -21.25
C GLY A 79 -7.68 12.54 -22.54
N GLU A 80 -8.47 12.65 -23.61
CA GLU A 80 -8.07 12.16 -24.94
C GLU A 80 -6.77 12.83 -25.39
N THR A 81 -6.62 14.11 -25.07
CA THR A 81 -5.38 14.90 -25.19
C THR A 81 -5.11 15.57 -23.85
N VAL A 82 -3.86 15.53 -23.38
CA VAL A 82 -3.44 16.24 -22.18
C VAL A 82 -2.37 17.25 -22.53
N LYS A 83 -2.62 18.52 -22.18
CA LYS A 83 -1.66 19.61 -22.30
C LYS A 83 -1.34 20.17 -20.92
N ALA A 84 -0.09 20.28 -20.57
CA ALA A 84 0.34 20.88 -19.32
C ALA A 84 1.44 21.91 -19.56
N ASP A 85 1.27 23.07 -18.94
CA ASP A 85 2.28 24.13 -18.88
C ASP A 85 2.52 24.46 -17.41
N VAL A 86 3.65 24.01 -16.90
CA VAL A 86 4.05 24.11 -15.49
C VAL A 86 5.22 25.09 -15.40
N GLY A 87 5.00 26.20 -14.70
CA GLY A 87 5.98 27.28 -14.63
C GLY A 87 7.29 26.89 -13.95
N ARG A 88 7.24 25.99 -12.96
CA ARG A 88 8.42 25.55 -12.20
C ARG A 88 8.54 24.04 -12.17
N ASP A 89 7.94 23.36 -11.19
CA ASP A 89 8.14 21.92 -10.96
C ASP A 89 6.86 21.10 -11.16
N LEU A 90 6.99 19.95 -11.76
CA LEU A 90 5.96 18.92 -11.83
C LEU A 90 6.35 17.74 -10.97
N LEU A 91 5.54 17.44 -9.94
CA LEU A 91 5.72 16.28 -9.08
C LEU A 91 4.52 15.32 -9.22
N LEU A 92 4.82 14.08 -9.57
CA LEU A 92 3.88 12.96 -9.53
C LEU A 92 4.40 11.92 -8.53
N GLN A 93 3.58 11.58 -7.54
CA GLN A 93 3.95 10.62 -6.50
C GLN A 93 2.78 9.70 -6.17
N SER A 94 2.98 8.41 -6.34
CA SER A 94 2.02 7.40 -5.90
C SER A 94 1.99 7.28 -4.38
N GLN A 95 0.83 6.90 -3.85
CA GLN A 95 0.61 6.68 -2.43
C GLN A 95 0.43 5.18 -2.17
N GLN A 96 1.03 4.68 -1.09
CA GLN A 96 0.86 3.30 -0.66
C GLN A 96 -0.29 3.17 0.33
N ASP A 97 -1.17 2.21 0.10
CA ASP A 97 -2.04 1.70 1.14
C ASP A 97 -1.20 0.89 2.13
N SER A 98 -1.51 1.02 3.40
CA SER A 98 -0.80 0.33 4.46
C SER A 98 -1.76 -0.31 5.45
N ASP A 99 -1.39 -1.49 5.94
CA ASP A 99 -2.08 -2.15 7.04
C ASP A 99 -1.05 -2.79 7.99
N ARG A 100 -1.24 -2.56 9.27
CA ARG A 100 -0.39 -3.07 10.35
C ARG A 100 -1.27 -3.75 11.37
N TYR A 101 -0.97 -4.99 11.67
CA TYR A 101 -1.68 -5.78 12.65
C TYR A 101 -0.72 -6.47 13.60
N ASP A 102 -0.96 -6.30 14.89
CA ASP A 102 -0.25 -6.96 15.97
C ASP A 102 -1.23 -7.51 16.99
N SER A 103 -1.11 -8.78 17.32
CA SER A 103 -1.86 -9.42 18.38
C SER A 103 -0.96 -10.31 19.23
N LYS A 104 -1.18 -10.24 20.53
CA LYS A 104 -0.56 -11.15 21.51
C LYS A 104 -1.63 -11.64 22.46
N GLN A 105 -1.74 -12.95 22.57
CA GLN A 105 -2.67 -13.59 23.48
C GLN A 105 -1.91 -14.61 24.34
N GLN A 106 -2.23 -14.66 25.62
CA GLN A 106 -1.68 -15.62 26.55
C GLN A 106 -2.84 -16.16 27.39
N ASP A 107 -2.98 -17.46 27.39
CA ASP A 107 -3.99 -18.15 28.15
C ASP A 107 -3.34 -19.20 29.04
N ALA A 108 -3.80 -19.28 30.26
CA ALA A 108 -3.41 -20.31 31.21
C ALA A 108 -4.65 -20.87 31.93
N SER A 109 -4.80 -22.15 31.94
CA SER A 109 -5.88 -22.81 32.67
C SER A 109 -5.35 -23.93 33.57
N ILE A 110 -5.94 -24.03 34.75
CA ILE A 110 -5.66 -25.10 35.70
C ILE A 110 -7.02 -25.77 36.02
N GLY A 111 -7.10 -27.06 35.77
CA GLY A 111 -8.27 -27.85 36.04
C GLY A 111 -7.92 -29.09 36.89
N GLY A 112 -8.83 -29.47 37.78
CA GLY A 112 -8.69 -30.70 38.55
C GLY A 112 -10.03 -31.27 38.94
N SER A 113 -10.15 -32.59 38.98
CA SER A 113 -11.30 -33.30 39.50
C SER A 113 -10.88 -34.40 40.45
N PHE A 114 -11.67 -34.62 41.52
CA PHE A 114 -11.46 -35.69 42.46
C PHE A 114 -12.78 -36.44 42.70
N ASN A 115 -12.72 -37.75 42.54
CA ASN A 115 -13.87 -38.61 42.79
C ASN A 115 -13.64 -39.41 44.09
N PHE A 116 -14.41 -39.05 45.12
CA PHE A 116 -14.33 -39.68 46.46
C PHE A 116 -14.75 -41.15 46.47
N GLY A 117 -15.59 -41.57 45.54
CA GLY A 117 -16.09 -42.96 45.49
C GLY A 117 -15.07 -43.96 44.94
N SER A 118 -14.24 -43.54 44.02
CA SER A 118 -13.19 -44.35 43.36
C SER A 118 -11.78 -44.03 43.84
N MET A 119 -11.61 -43.03 44.68
CA MET A 119 -10.29 -42.51 45.11
C MET A 119 -9.39 -42.13 43.93
N THR A 120 -9.97 -41.62 42.86
CA THR A 120 -9.25 -41.18 41.64
C THR A 120 -9.31 -39.68 41.51
N GLY A 121 -8.23 -39.09 41.07
CA GLY A 121 -8.12 -37.65 40.81
C GLY A 121 -7.42 -37.36 39.49
N SER A 122 -7.74 -36.26 38.85
CA SER A 122 -7.03 -35.76 37.72
C SER A 122 -6.70 -34.28 37.91
N ALA A 123 -5.54 -33.89 37.45
CA ALA A 123 -5.16 -32.48 37.39
C ALA A 123 -4.62 -32.17 35.98
N SER A 124 -4.99 -31.03 35.46
CA SER A 124 -4.48 -30.56 34.18
C SER A 124 -4.03 -29.10 34.28
N ILE A 125 -2.94 -28.81 33.63
CA ILE A 125 -2.41 -27.44 33.44
C ILE A 125 -2.19 -27.25 31.96
N ASN A 126 -2.81 -26.19 31.41
CA ASN A 126 -2.61 -25.80 30.02
C ASN A 126 -2.16 -24.36 30.00
N ALA A 127 -1.18 -24.07 29.17
CA ALA A 127 -0.73 -22.73 28.88
C ALA A 127 -0.52 -22.58 27.37
N SER A 128 -1.03 -21.49 26.82
CA SER A 128 -0.83 -21.15 25.41
C SER A 128 -0.35 -19.72 25.24
N HIS A 129 0.38 -19.51 24.19
CA HIS A 129 0.90 -18.20 23.80
C HIS A 129 0.79 -18.05 22.29
N ASP A 130 0.05 -17.03 21.87
CA ASP A 130 -0.20 -16.71 20.49
C ASP A 130 0.34 -15.33 20.16
N LYS A 131 1.05 -15.23 19.03
CA LYS A 131 1.46 -13.96 18.46
C LYS A 131 1.10 -13.95 16.98
N MET A 132 0.52 -12.86 16.56
CA MET A 132 0.28 -12.57 15.16
C MET A 132 0.83 -11.18 14.82
N HIS A 133 1.55 -11.11 13.73
CA HIS A 133 2.11 -9.86 13.20
C HIS A 133 1.90 -9.83 11.69
N SER A 134 1.45 -8.70 11.16
CA SER A 134 1.26 -8.50 9.72
C SER A 134 1.60 -7.07 9.34
N ASN A 135 2.30 -6.93 8.22
CA ASN A 135 2.57 -5.66 7.56
C ASN A 135 2.16 -5.74 6.10
N PHE A 136 1.58 -4.65 5.62
CA PHE A 136 1.20 -4.48 4.23
C PHE A 136 1.47 -3.05 3.80
N ASP A 137 2.23 -2.88 2.72
CA ASP A 137 2.44 -1.60 2.04
C ASP A 137 2.39 -1.85 0.54
N SER A 138 1.42 -1.28 -0.16
CA SER A 138 1.34 -1.40 -1.60
C SER A 138 0.64 -0.21 -2.26
N VAL A 139 1.18 0.22 -3.40
CA VAL A 139 0.49 1.15 -4.30
C VAL A 139 -0.62 0.37 -5.00
N GLN A 140 -1.86 0.62 -4.63
CA GLN A 140 -3.03 -0.01 -5.24
C GLN A 140 -3.41 0.69 -6.55
N GLU A 141 -3.45 2.01 -6.52
CA GLU A 141 -3.75 2.85 -7.67
C GLU A 141 -2.57 3.79 -7.94
N GLN A 142 -2.00 3.70 -9.12
CA GLN A 142 -0.81 4.46 -9.49
C GLN A 142 -1.20 5.90 -9.86
N THR A 143 -0.50 6.86 -9.26
CA THR A 143 -0.61 8.27 -9.65
C THR A 143 -0.10 8.47 -11.08
N GLY A 144 -0.80 9.27 -11.86
CA GLY A 144 -0.36 9.52 -13.21
C GLY A 144 -1.16 10.53 -13.99
N ILE A 145 -0.60 10.86 -15.13
CA ILE A 145 -1.24 11.57 -16.23
C ILE A 145 -1.51 10.54 -17.32
N PHE A 146 -2.77 10.43 -17.73
CA PHE A 146 -3.22 9.43 -18.69
C PHE A 146 -3.85 10.11 -19.90
N ALA A 147 -3.13 10.17 -21.00
CA ALA A 147 -3.62 10.67 -22.27
C ALA A 147 -4.17 9.54 -23.15
N GLY A 148 -5.18 9.85 -23.93
CA GLY A 148 -5.72 8.96 -24.96
C GLY A 148 -4.94 9.07 -26.27
N LYS A 149 -5.64 8.89 -27.40
CA LYS A 149 -5.05 8.90 -28.74
C LYS A 149 -4.51 10.25 -29.20
N GLY A 150 -4.88 11.32 -28.51
CA GLY A 150 -4.33 12.66 -28.76
C GLY A 150 -2.95 12.88 -28.17
N GLY A 151 -2.53 12.01 -27.25
CA GLY A 151 -1.22 12.09 -26.61
C GLY A 151 -1.09 13.17 -25.55
N PHE A 152 0.11 13.39 -25.07
CA PHE A 152 0.43 14.43 -24.10
C PHE A 152 1.47 15.42 -24.66
N ASP A 153 1.29 16.68 -24.30
CA ASP A 153 2.21 17.76 -24.55
C ASP A 153 2.45 18.51 -23.24
N ILE A 154 3.57 18.23 -22.61
CA ILE A 154 3.90 18.70 -21.26
C ILE A 154 5.19 19.52 -21.31
N THR A 155 5.07 20.76 -20.87
CA THR A 155 6.23 21.68 -20.71
C THR A 155 6.37 22.03 -19.23
N VAL A 156 7.56 21.81 -18.68
CA VAL A 156 7.91 22.09 -17.29
C VAL A 156 9.10 23.04 -17.24
N GLY A 157 8.94 24.16 -16.53
CA GLY A 157 9.96 25.21 -16.48
C GLY A 157 11.27 24.73 -15.87
N GLU A 158 11.24 23.99 -14.77
CA GLU A 158 12.43 23.56 -14.04
C GLU A 158 12.53 22.04 -13.95
N HIS A 159 11.90 21.40 -12.95
CA HIS A 159 12.12 19.99 -12.65
C HIS A 159 10.85 19.16 -12.76
N THR A 160 10.98 17.97 -13.34
CA THR A 160 9.94 16.93 -13.31
C THR A 160 10.41 15.78 -12.42
N ARG A 161 9.58 15.38 -11.44
CA ARG A 161 9.84 14.26 -10.54
C ARG A 161 8.71 13.23 -10.63
N LEU A 162 9.08 11.98 -10.87
CA LEU A 162 8.17 10.84 -10.89
C LEU A 162 8.58 9.85 -9.80
N ASP A 163 7.77 9.70 -8.76
CA ASP A 163 7.98 8.72 -7.70
C ASP A 163 6.93 7.62 -7.82
N GLY A 164 7.29 6.49 -8.43
CA GLY A 164 6.39 5.38 -8.71
C GLY A 164 5.15 5.81 -9.50
N ALA A 165 5.27 6.81 -10.34
CA ALA A 165 4.17 7.43 -11.07
C ALA A 165 4.40 7.40 -12.58
N VAL A 166 3.35 7.55 -13.36
CA VAL A 166 3.40 7.43 -14.81
C VAL A 166 2.90 8.67 -15.54
N ILE A 167 3.49 8.91 -16.71
CA ILE A 167 2.90 9.75 -17.76
C ILE A 167 2.63 8.81 -18.93
N ALA A 168 1.37 8.43 -19.11
CA ALA A 168 0.96 7.41 -20.03
C ALA A 168 0.12 7.95 -21.18
N SER A 169 0.18 7.29 -22.32
CA SER A 169 -0.61 7.63 -23.50
C SER A 169 -0.90 6.38 -24.31
N THR A 170 -2.06 6.34 -24.94
CA THR A 170 -2.41 5.35 -25.98
C THR A 170 -2.11 5.86 -27.39
N ALA A 171 -1.57 7.06 -27.51
CA ALA A 171 -1.19 7.66 -28.78
C ALA A 171 0.11 7.06 -29.33
N THR A 172 0.37 7.32 -30.62
CA THR A 172 1.68 7.07 -31.22
C THR A 172 2.73 8.00 -30.64
N ALA A 173 3.99 7.57 -30.62
CA ALA A 173 5.10 8.28 -29.98
C ALA A 173 5.29 9.74 -30.46
N ASP A 174 4.95 10.03 -31.72
CA ASP A 174 5.04 11.37 -32.31
C ASP A 174 4.10 12.40 -31.66
N LYS A 175 3.07 11.95 -30.97
CA LYS A 175 2.09 12.79 -30.25
C LYS A 175 2.43 13.01 -28.79
N ASN A 176 3.49 12.41 -28.29
CA ASN A 176 3.89 12.48 -26.89
C ASN A 176 5.16 13.30 -26.73
N THR A 177 5.06 14.40 -25.98
CA THR A 177 6.19 15.29 -25.73
C THR A 177 6.25 15.69 -24.25
N LEU A 178 7.40 15.49 -23.65
CA LEU A 178 7.75 16.03 -22.32
C LEU A 178 9.01 16.89 -22.47
N ASP A 179 8.86 18.18 -22.26
CA ASP A 179 9.95 19.16 -22.26
C ASP A 179 10.11 19.69 -20.83
N THR A 180 11.25 19.45 -20.24
CA THR A 180 11.53 19.80 -18.83
C THR A 180 12.97 20.27 -18.67
N GLY A 181 13.24 21.09 -17.66
CA GLY A 181 14.60 21.49 -17.31
C GLY A 181 15.45 20.29 -16.93
N THR A 182 15.02 19.56 -15.92
CA THR A 182 15.62 18.29 -15.48
C THR A 182 14.54 17.26 -15.19
N LEU A 183 14.91 15.98 -15.18
CA LEU A 183 14.01 14.86 -14.92
C LEU A 183 14.59 13.94 -13.85
N GLY A 184 13.85 13.74 -12.77
CA GLY A 184 14.17 12.77 -11.72
C GLY A 184 13.07 11.71 -11.62
N PHE A 185 13.43 10.47 -11.30
CA PHE A 185 12.49 9.38 -11.16
C PHE A 185 12.97 8.35 -10.14
N SER A 186 12.02 7.71 -9.47
CA SER A 186 12.27 6.60 -8.56
C SER A 186 11.10 5.63 -8.58
N ASN A 187 11.37 4.40 -8.18
CA ASN A 187 10.37 3.37 -8.01
C ASN A 187 9.95 3.28 -6.54
N ILE A 188 8.77 2.69 -6.29
CA ILE A 188 8.26 2.44 -4.95
C ILE A 188 8.24 0.94 -4.71
N GLY A 189 8.90 0.48 -3.64
CA GLY A 189 8.85 -0.91 -3.21
C GLY A 189 7.57 -1.21 -2.45
N ASN A 190 6.82 -2.22 -2.89
CA ASN A 190 5.65 -2.75 -2.19
C ASN A 190 6.06 -3.99 -1.42
N LYS A 191 5.48 -4.17 -0.24
CA LYS A 191 5.83 -5.28 0.64
C LYS A 191 4.62 -5.76 1.43
N THR A 192 4.48 -7.06 1.56
CA THR A 192 3.56 -7.68 2.49
C THR A 192 4.24 -8.83 3.20
N ASP A 193 4.13 -8.87 4.51
CA ASP A 193 4.63 -9.96 5.34
C ASP A 193 3.69 -10.23 6.50
N PHE A 194 3.63 -11.50 6.91
CA PHE A 194 2.96 -11.89 8.14
C PHE A 194 3.71 -13.01 8.84
N LYS A 195 3.54 -13.06 10.16
CA LYS A 195 4.04 -14.11 11.00
C LYS A 195 3.03 -14.46 12.08
N VAL A 196 2.73 -15.73 12.20
CA VAL A 196 1.88 -16.30 13.23
C VAL A 196 2.67 -17.32 14.01
N GLU A 197 2.74 -17.16 15.32
CA GLU A 197 3.41 -18.07 16.24
C GLU A 197 2.38 -18.58 17.26
N HIS A 198 2.28 -19.88 17.38
CA HIS A 198 1.47 -20.53 18.39
C HIS A 198 2.35 -21.51 19.19
N GLN A 199 2.30 -21.40 20.49
CA GLN A 199 2.93 -22.35 21.41
C GLN A 199 1.93 -22.72 22.49
N SER A 200 1.67 -24.00 22.66
CA SER A 200 0.87 -24.52 23.76
C SER A 200 1.57 -25.65 24.49
N VAL A 201 1.45 -25.67 25.80
CA VAL A 201 1.93 -26.73 26.67
C VAL A 201 0.76 -27.22 27.51
N GLY A 202 0.46 -28.51 27.39
CA GLY A 202 -0.55 -29.17 28.22
C GLY A 202 0.12 -30.25 29.06
N ILE A 203 -0.16 -30.23 30.36
CA ILE A 203 0.27 -31.27 31.29
C ILE A 203 -0.99 -31.82 31.97
N SER A 204 -1.22 -33.09 31.84
CA SER A 204 -2.32 -33.75 32.55
C SER A 204 -1.81 -34.94 33.35
N THR A 205 -2.33 -35.08 34.57
CA THR A 205 -2.07 -36.23 35.41
C THR A 205 -3.42 -36.86 35.80
N GLY A 206 -3.53 -38.17 35.64
CA GLY A 206 -4.70 -38.91 36.09
C GLY A 206 -4.26 -40.28 36.64
N GLY A 207 -4.86 -40.74 37.74
CA GLY A 207 -4.56 -42.05 38.30
C GLY A 207 -5.16 -42.29 39.66
N ASN A 208 -5.03 -43.52 40.13
CA ASN A 208 -5.52 -43.98 41.43
C ASN A 208 -4.49 -43.60 42.51
N ILE A 209 -4.92 -42.96 43.60
CA ILE A 209 -4.04 -42.44 44.67
C ILE A 209 -3.37 -43.55 45.50
N GLY A 210 -3.75 -44.84 45.29
CA GLY A 210 -3.25 -45.98 46.03
C GLY A 210 -1.99 -46.69 45.47
N GLY A 211 -1.44 -46.25 44.37
CA GLY A 211 -0.29 -46.92 43.76
C GLY A 211 0.49 -46.04 42.81
N GLN A 212 1.68 -45.66 43.23
CA GLN A 212 2.70 -45.03 42.38
C GLN A 212 2.45 -43.61 41.89
N PHE A 213 2.58 -42.67 42.80
CA PHE A 213 2.70 -41.25 42.46
C PHE A 213 3.98 -40.87 41.68
N VAL A 214 4.86 -41.80 41.39
CA VAL A 214 6.22 -41.55 40.85
C VAL A 214 6.38 -42.01 39.40
N GLY A 215 5.37 -42.66 38.77
CA GLY A 215 5.53 -43.28 37.45
C GLY A 215 4.88 -42.60 36.25
N ASN A 216 3.94 -41.70 36.48
CA ASN A 216 3.20 -40.99 35.39
C ASN A 216 3.46 -39.48 35.42
N MET A 217 4.70 -39.10 35.32
CA MET A 217 5.00 -37.76 34.94
C MET A 217 4.59 -37.56 33.48
N ALA A 218 3.46 -36.91 33.37
CA ALA A 218 3.09 -36.00 32.33
C ALA A 218 3.61 -36.36 30.90
N ASN A 219 2.73 -36.89 30.11
CA ASN A 219 2.83 -36.64 28.68
C ASN A 219 2.56 -35.13 28.46
N GLY A 220 3.58 -34.33 28.64
CA GLY A 220 3.54 -32.94 28.23
C GLY A 220 3.54 -32.89 26.71
N LEU A 221 2.43 -32.47 26.15
CA LEU A 221 2.32 -32.24 24.72
C LEU A 221 2.68 -30.76 24.47
N LEU A 222 3.85 -30.54 23.85
CA LEU A 222 4.19 -29.24 23.29
C LEU A 222 3.70 -29.19 21.84
N VAL A 223 2.70 -28.37 21.59
CA VAL A 223 2.20 -28.14 20.22
C VAL A 223 2.66 -26.77 19.76
N GLY A 224 3.34 -26.71 18.64
CA GLY A 224 3.73 -25.47 17.97
C GLY A 224 3.12 -25.43 16.57
N ALA A 225 2.48 -24.32 16.23
CA ALA A 225 1.99 -24.05 14.89
C ALA A 225 2.50 -22.67 14.46
N ASN A 226 3.39 -22.63 13.49
CA ASN A 226 3.93 -21.41 12.95
C ASN A 226 3.52 -21.30 11.49
N ASN A 227 3.17 -20.09 11.09
CA ASN A 227 2.88 -19.75 9.71
C ASN A 227 3.45 -18.38 9.39
N GLU A 228 4.09 -18.26 8.26
CA GLU A 228 4.64 -17.00 7.79
C GLU A 228 4.47 -16.87 6.28
N GLY A 229 4.41 -15.66 5.79
CA GLY A 229 4.36 -15.37 4.37
C GLY A 229 5.00 -14.02 4.08
N HIS A 230 5.58 -13.93 2.90
CA HIS A 230 6.22 -12.73 2.41
C HIS A 230 5.98 -12.59 0.91
N ALA A 231 5.70 -11.38 0.45
CA ALA A 231 5.69 -11.02 -0.96
C ALA A 231 6.15 -9.57 -1.11
N ASP A 232 6.84 -9.31 -2.20
CA ASP A 232 7.27 -7.97 -2.59
C ASP A 232 7.04 -7.75 -4.08
N SER A 233 6.92 -6.49 -4.46
CA SER A 233 6.83 -6.04 -5.84
C SER A 233 7.32 -4.60 -5.95
N THR A 234 7.38 -4.08 -7.16
CA THR A 234 7.83 -2.73 -7.42
C THR A 234 6.82 -1.98 -8.28
N THR A 235 6.46 -0.77 -7.86
CA THR A 235 5.73 0.19 -8.67
C THR A 235 6.74 1.09 -9.35
N HIS A 236 6.82 1.02 -10.68
CA HIS A 236 7.82 1.71 -11.48
C HIS A 236 7.35 3.09 -11.90
N ALA A 237 8.27 4.07 -11.88
CA ALA A 237 8.11 5.28 -12.65
C ALA A 237 8.27 4.96 -14.13
N ALA A 238 7.38 5.47 -14.98
CA ALA A 238 7.43 5.26 -16.41
C ALA A 238 6.82 6.42 -17.21
N VAL A 239 7.28 6.59 -18.43
CA VAL A 239 6.73 7.54 -19.40
C VAL A 239 6.55 6.81 -20.73
N SER A 240 5.36 6.90 -21.34
CA SER A 240 5.11 6.33 -22.66
C SER A 240 6.12 6.80 -23.72
N ASP A 241 6.31 5.99 -24.75
CA ASP A 241 7.16 6.36 -25.87
C ASP A 241 6.79 7.72 -26.45
N GLY A 242 7.79 8.52 -26.70
CA GLY A 242 7.66 9.89 -27.19
C GLY A 242 8.97 10.64 -27.06
N THR A 243 8.93 11.95 -27.29
CA THR A 243 10.09 12.81 -27.17
C THR A 243 10.19 13.35 -25.74
N ILE A 244 11.30 13.05 -25.07
CA ILE A 244 11.69 13.67 -23.81
C ILE A 244 12.85 14.60 -24.06
N THR A 245 12.66 15.89 -23.77
CA THR A 245 13.70 16.90 -23.87
C THR A 245 14.08 17.37 -22.47
N VAL A 246 15.35 17.17 -22.10
CA VAL A 246 15.96 17.74 -20.89
C VAL A 246 16.81 18.92 -21.31
N ARG A 247 16.38 20.13 -20.96
CA ARG A 247 17.04 21.37 -21.41
C ARG A 247 18.30 21.70 -20.63
N ASP A 248 18.32 21.41 -19.34
CA ASP A 248 19.43 21.69 -18.43
C ASP A 248 20.28 20.42 -18.21
N THR A 249 20.99 20.02 -19.24
CA THR A 249 21.80 18.79 -19.24
C THR A 249 22.92 18.82 -18.21
N ASP A 250 23.42 19.99 -17.84
CA ASP A 250 24.52 20.14 -16.87
C ASP A 250 24.04 19.83 -15.44
N LYS A 251 22.75 20.06 -15.15
CA LYS A 251 22.12 19.74 -13.85
C LYS A 251 21.42 18.40 -13.82
N GLN A 252 21.28 17.72 -14.96
CA GLN A 252 20.64 16.42 -15.04
C GLN A 252 21.49 15.37 -14.35
N GLN A 253 20.93 14.71 -13.31
CA GLN A 253 21.66 13.74 -12.50
C GLN A 253 21.48 12.31 -13.00
N GLN A 254 20.25 11.91 -13.32
CA GLN A 254 19.92 10.57 -13.76
C GLN A 254 19.99 10.44 -15.28
N ASN A 255 20.41 9.27 -15.76
CA ASN A 255 20.35 8.97 -17.18
C ASN A 255 18.88 8.71 -17.58
N VAL A 256 18.35 9.53 -18.47
CA VAL A 256 16.96 9.41 -18.96
C VAL A 256 16.71 8.07 -19.65
N ALA A 257 17.73 7.45 -20.21
CA ALA A 257 17.61 6.11 -20.79
C ALA A 257 17.26 5.00 -19.77
N ASP A 258 17.50 5.24 -18.50
CA ASP A 258 17.14 4.31 -17.42
C ASP A 258 15.66 4.39 -17.01
N LEU A 259 14.93 5.41 -17.48
CA LEU A 259 13.51 5.54 -17.24
C LEU A 259 12.74 4.50 -18.07
N SER A 260 11.85 3.74 -17.40
CA SER A 260 10.98 2.79 -18.08
C SER A 260 10.03 3.47 -19.07
N ARG A 261 9.80 2.82 -20.19
CA ARG A 261 8.80 3.21 -21.19
C ARG A 261 7.57 2.29 -21.15
N ASP A 262 7.61 1.25 -20.32
CA ASP A 262 6.53 0.31 -20.11
C ASP A 262 5.56 0.83 -19.05
N VAL A 263 4.56 1.59 -19.47
CA VAL A 263 3.53 2.15 -18.61
C VAL A 263 2.42 1.15 -18.30
N GLU A 264 2.26 0.11 -19.09
CA GLU A 264 1.23 -0.92 -18.90
C GLU A 264 1.53 -1.84 -17.72
N HIS A 265 2.82 -2.13 -17.49
CA HIS A 265 3.29 -3.00 -16.40
C HIS A 265 4.00 -2.22 -15.29
N ALA A 266 3.78 -0.91 -15.20
CA ALA A 266 4.46 -0.07 -14.24
C ALA A 266 4.01 -0.34 -12.79
N ASN A 267 2.73 -0.63 -12.57
CA ASN A 267 2.21 -0.94 -11.23
C ASN A 267 2.01 -2.43 -11.03
N ASN A 268 2.74 -2.98 -10.05
CA ASN A 268 2.62 -4.36 -9.60
C ASN A 268 2.06 -4.36 -8.18
N ALA A 269 0.79 -3.99 -8.03
CA ALA A 269 0.12 -3.95 -6.74
C ALA A 269 0.09 -5.34 -6.09
N LEU A 270 0.37 -5.38 -4.79
CA LEU A 270 0.22 -6.59 -3.98
C LEU A 270 -1.19 -6.68 -3.43
N SER A 271 -1.68 -7.90 -3.28
CA SER A 271 -2.85 -8.19 -2.47
C SER A 271 -2.42 -8.54 -1.05
N PRO A 272 -3.21 -8.21 -0.02
CA PRO A 272 -2.94 -8.68 1.33
C PRO A 272 -2.88 -10.21 1.37
N ILE A 273 -1.79 -10.77 1.90
CA ILE A 273 -1.60 -12.22 2.05
C ILE A 273 -2.00 -12.74 3.44
N PHE A 274 -2.16 -11.85 4.40
CA PHE A 274 -2.59 -12.16 5.75
C PHE A 274 -4.13 -12.16 5.82
N ASP A 275 -4.68 -13.27 6.28
CA ASP A 275 -6.11 -13.44 6.59
C ASP A 275 -6.25 -13.78 8.08
N LYS A 276 -6.67 -12.78 8.85
CA LYS A 276 -6.82 -12.88 10.30
C LYS A 276 -7.76 -14.03 10.72
N GLU A 277 -8.90 -14.17 10.07
CA GLU A 277 -9.88 -15.19 10.42
C GLU A 277 -9.35 -16.60 10.16
N LYS A 278 -8.69 -16.76 9.02
CA LYS A 278 -8.05 -18.04 8.65
C LYS A 278 -6.96 -18.42 9.65
N GLU A 279 -6.10 -17.50 10.04
CA GLU A 279 -5.03 -17.77 10.98
C GLU A 279 -5.58 -18.01 12.40
N GLN A 280 -6.60 -17.28 12.84
CA GLN A 280 -7.29 -17.57 14.11
C GLN A 280 -7.99 -18.93 14.13
N ASN A 281 -8.56 -19.37 13.00
CA ASN A 281 -9.15 -20.70 12.89
C ASN A 281 -8.08 -21.80 13.00
N ARG A 282 -6.95 -21.61 12.32
CA ARG A 282 -5.80 -22.54 12.41
C ARG A 282 -5.28 -22.67 13.84
N LEU A 283 -5.19 -21.55 14.56
CA LEU A 283 -4.79 -21.57 15.98
C LEU A 283 -5.79 -22.32 16.85
N ARG A 284 -7.10 -22.17 16.59
CA ARG A 284 -8.14 -22.92 17.32
C ARG A 284 -8.13 -24.42 17.02
N GLU A 285 -7.79 -24.83 15.82
CA GLU A 285 -7.66 -26.25 15.45
C GLU A 285 -6.42 -26.90 16.05
N ALA A 286 -5.39 -26.09 16.40
CA ALA A 286 -4.16 -26.58 17.02
C ALA A 286 -4.24 -26.70 18.56
N GLN A 287 -5.28 -26.15 19.19
CA GLN A 287 -5.56 -26.24 20.63
C GLN A 287 -6.36 -27.49 20.96
#